data_b6d3828911805ab4f6b31f3d14f41786
#
_entry.id   b6d3828911805ab4f6b31f3d14f41786
#
_cell.length_a   1.000
_cell.length_b   1.000
_cell.length_c   1.000
_cell.angle_alpha   90.00
_cell.angle_beta   90.00
_cell.angle_gamma   90.00
#
_symmetry.space_group_name_H-M   'P 1'
#
loop_
_entity.id
_entity.type
_entity.pdbx_description
1 polymer ?
#
loop_
_entity_poly.entity_id
_entity_poly.type
_entity_poly.pdbx_seq_one_letter_code
_entity_poly.pdbx_strand_id
1 'polypeptide(L)'
;EASFMGGDEGQKKRMLATIDSVILNFAAKHFGVKYATATKRLREFYVKRGTWKLTIAEKLEKTYQAPAALPAVEKNLVPDKDPNYIPFGNFADVKKVIQSKIFYPTFITGMSGNGKTFSVEQACAVLKRELIRVNITIETDEDDLIGGFRLVNGATVWHNGPVVEALERGAVLLLDEVDLASNKILCLQSVLEGKGLFIKKTGRYVERKPGFNIIATANTKGKGS
;
A
#
# COMPACT_ATOMS: atom_id res chain seq x y z
N GLU A 1 -14.43 33.72 7.37
CA GLU A 1 -14.57 35.04 8.01
C GLU A 1 -15.15 34.84 9.40
N ALA A 2 -14.31 34.83 10.44
CA ALA A 2 -14.79 34.94 11.82
C ALA A 2 -14.99 36.42 12.10
N SER A 3 -16.23 36.84 12.06
CA SER A 3 -16.66 38.20 12.46
C SER A 3 -16.59 38.31 13.98
N PHE A 4 -15.54 38.97 14.49
CA PHE A 4 -15.44 39.37 15.89
C PHE A 4 -16.08 40.76 16.05
N MET A 5 -17.34 40.81 16.47
CA MET A 5 -18.03 42.01 16.85
C MET A 5 -17.70 42.37 18.31
N GLY A 6 -17.19 43.60 18.55
CA GLY A 6 -17.23 44.27 19.84
C GLY A 6 -15.95 44.26 20.67
N GLY A 7 -14.86 44.85 20.16
CA GLY A 7 -13.67 45.21 20.95
C GLY A 7 -13.08 46.53 20.48
N ASP A 8 -12.54 47.34 21.44
CA ASP A 8 -11.81 48.58 21.14
C ASP A 8 -10.73 48.33 20.08
N GLU A 9 -10.55 49.31 19.18
CA GLU A 9 -9.60 49.23 18.04
C GLU A 9 -8.17 48.89 18.49
N GLY A 10 -7.78 49.30 19.68
CA GLY A 10 -6.52 48.98 20.33
C GLY A 10 -6.39 47.49 20.72
N GLN A 11 -7.46 46.87 21.19
CA GLN A 11 -7.51 45.46 21.52
C GLN A 11 -7.46 44.60 20.26
N LYS A 12 -8.18 45.00 19.20
CA LYS A 12 -8.12 44.38 17.87
C LYS A 12 -6.70 44.40 17.29
N LYS A 13 -6.00 45.52 17.36
CA LYS A 13 -4.60 45.63 16.88
C LYS A 13 -3.63 44.73 17.64
N ARG A 14 -3.79 44.63 18.97
CA ARG A 14 -2.96 43.72 19.81
C ARG A 14 -3.23 42.27 19.49
N MET A 15 -4.48 41.86 19.36
CA MET A 15 -4.88 40.50 19.04
C MET A 15 -4.38 40.07 17.65
N LEU A 16 -4.48 40.93 16.63
CA LEU A 16 -3.95 40.63 15.29
C LEU A 16 -2.42 40.50 15.27
N ALA A 17 -1.71 41.33 16.07
CA ALA A 17 -0.26 41.20 16.22
C ALA A 17 0.15 39.88 16.90
N THR A 18 -0.68 39.39 17.84
CA THR A 18 -0.47 38.10 18.51
C THR A 18 -0.67 36.94 17.53
N ILE A 19 -1.70 37.00 16.67
CA ILE A 19 -1.95 36.00 15.64
C ILE A 19 -0.78 35.90 14.66
N ASP A 20 -0.28 37.06 14.17
CA ASP A 20 0.88 37.07 13.27
C ASP A 20 2.12 36.46 13.93
N SER A 21 2.38 36.77 15.21
CA SER A 21 3.47 36.18 15.97
C SER A 21 3.34 34.69 16.16
N VAL A 22 2.13 34.19 16.44
CA VAL A 22 1.86 32.76 16.59
C VAL A 22 2.11 32.02 15.29
N ILE A 23 1.61 32.53 14.16
CA ILE A 23 1.80 31.90 12.84
C ILE A 23 3.28 31.85 12.48
N LEU A 24 4.01 32.94 12.67
CA LEU A 24 5.44 33.01 12.34
C LEU A 24 6.29 32.13 13.26
N ASN A 25 5.97 32.06 14.55
CA ASN A 25 6.65 31.17 15.50
C ASN A 25 6.37 29.69 15.20
N PHE A 26 5.13 29.34 14.87
CA PHE A 26 4.76 28.00 14.45
C PHE A 26 5.52 27.59 13.20
N ALA A 27 5.56 28.45 12.18
CA ALA A 27 6.30 28.20 10.95
C ALA A 27 7.82 28.08 11.20
N ALA A 28 8.38 28.94 12.01
CA ALA A 28 9.81 28.87 12.36
C ALA A 28 10.17 27.55 13.05
N LYS A 29 9.33 27.11 14.00
CA LYS A 29 9.50 25.84 14.72
C LYS A 29 9.30 24.63 13.80
N HIS A 30 8.28 24.64 12.96
CA HIS A 30 7.96 23.53 12.07
C HIS A 30 9.02 23.31 10.99
N PHE A 31 9.56 24.39 10.42
CA PHE A 31 10.59 24.33 9.39
C PHE A 31 12.02 24.38 9.93
N GLY A 32 12.22 24.42 11.24
CA GLY A 32 13.54 24.46 11.87
C GLY A 32 14.38 25.69 11.49
N VAL A 33 13.75 26.83 11.18
CA VAL A 33 14.42 28.06 10.74
C VAL A 33 14.27 29.19 11.77
N LYS A 34 15.17 30.17 11.71
CA LYS A 34 15.06 31.36 12.58
C LYS A 34 13.81 32.17 12.23
N TYR A 35 13.19 32.79 13.23
CA TYR A 35 11.99 33.64 13.08
C TYR A 35 12.11 34.66 11.93
N ALA A 36 13.24 35.36 11.84
CA ALA A 36 13.50 36.31 10.75
C ALA A 36 13.47 35.68 9.36
N THR A 37 13.92 34.42 9.25
CA THR A 37 13.89 33.65 8.00
C THR A 37 12.47 33.22 7.66
N ALA A 38 11.68 32.80 8.65
CA ALA A 38 10.26 32.49 8.47
C ALA A 38 9.47 33.73 8.00
N THR A 39 9.71 34.87 8.63
CA THR A 39 9.12 36.15 8.23
C THR A 39 9.44 36.51 6.77
N LYS A 40 10.70 36.36 6.35
CA LYS A 40 11.12 36.65 4.97
C LYS A 40 10.44 35.69 3.97
N ARG A 41 10.37 34.42 4.28
CA ARG A 41 9.77 33.39 3.41
C ARG A 41 8.25 33.51 3.29
N LEU A 42 7.58 33.92 4.37
CA LEU A 42 6.12 34.05 4.40
C LEU A 42 5.63 35.45 3.99
N ARG A 43 6.53 36.38 3.70
CA ARG A 43 6.17 37.79 3.36
C ARG A 43 5.23 37.89 2.15
N GLU A 44 5.37 37.00 1.18
CA GLU A 44 4.53 36.96 -0.02
C GLU A 44 3.08 36.53 0.27
N PHE A 45 2.83 35.84 1.39
CA PHE A 45 1.50 35.42 1.82
C PHE A 45 0.82 36.41 2.76
N TYR A 46 1.57 37.42 3.23
CA TYR A 46 1.05 38.42 4.12
C TYR A 46 0.26 39.46 3.35
N VAL A 47 -1.02 39.63 3.68
CA VAL A 47 -1.90 40.62 3.04
C VAL A 47 -2.00 41.90 3.89
N LYS A 48 -2.35 41.73 5.17
CA LYS A 48 -2.44 42.78 6.17
C LYS A 48 -2.40 42.12 7.55
N ARG A 49 -2.25 42.94 8.59
CA ARG A 49 -2.17 42.48 9.98
C ARG A 49 -3.33 41.49 10.30
N GLY A 50 -3.01 40.26 10.70
CA GLY A 50 -3.97 39.20 10.99
C GLY A 50 -4.63 38.55 9.77
N THR A 51 -4.17 38.85 8.54
CA THR A 51 -4.71 38.27 7.32
C THR A 51 -3.59 37.74 6.43
N TRP A 52 -3.65 36.45 6.15
CA TRP A 52 -2.67 35.72 5.34
C TRP A 52 -3.40 35.06 4.17
N LYS A 53 -2.81 35.09 2.97
CA LYS A 53 -3.32 34.32 1.84
C LYS A 53 -2.88 32.88 1.98
N LEU A 54 -3.80 31.99 2.29
CA LEU A 54 -3.58 30.53 2.31
C LEU A 54 -3.77 29.95 0.89
N THR A 55 -3.10 30.50 -0.10
CA THR A 55 -2.99 29.89 -1.43
C THR A 55 -1.89 28.83 -1.44
N ILE A 56 -1.81 28.05 -0.35
CA ILE A 56 -0.83 26.99 -0.20
C ILE A 56 -1.14 25.82 -1.16
N ALA A 57 -2.41 25.56 -1.44
CA ALA A 57 -2.81 24.44 -2.29
C ALA A 57 -2.31 24.57 -3.74
N GLU A 58 -2.54 25.70 -4.39
CA GLU A 58 -2.15 25.88 -5.80
C GLU A 58 -0.65 25.99 -6.04
N LYS A 59 0.12 26.53 -5.07
CA LYS A 59 1.60 26.61 -5.22
C LYS A 59 2.30 25.33 -4.77
N LEU A 60 1.76 24.59 -3.79
CA LEU A 60 2.25 23.26 -3.43
C LEU A 60 1.98 22.26 -4.55
N GLU A 61 0.86 22.33 -5.24
CA GLU A 61 0.62 21.51 -6.43
C GLU A 61 1.59 21.82 -7.58
N LYS A 62 2.06 23.05 -7.71
CA LYS A 62 3.07 23.43 -8.71
C LYS A 62 4.51 23.16 -8.30
N THR A 63 4.81 23.07 -7.00
CA THR A 63 6.18 22.81 -6.49
C THR A 63 6.37 21.38 -6.00
N TYR A 64 5.30 20.72 -5.63
CA TYR A 64 5.24 19.30 -5.36
C TYR A 64 4.69 18.61 -6.61
N GLN A 65 5.49 18.56 -7.66
CA GLN A 65 5.40 17.43 -8.55
C GLN A 65 5.81 16.24 -7.68
N ALA A 66 4.82 15.49 -7.21
CA ALA A 66 5.07 14.16 -6.70
C ALA A 66 6.07 13.53 -7.69
N PRO A 67 7.21 12.99 -7.22
CA PRO A 67 8.15 12.35 -8.13
C PRO A 67 7.29 11.47 -9.02
N ALA A 68 7.37 11.70 -10.33
CA ALA A 68 6.57 10.99 -11.31
C ALA A 68 6.69 9.53 -10.92
N ALA A 69 5.57 8.91 -10.54
CA ALA A 69 5.57 7.50 -10.25
C ALA A 69 6.32 6.89 -11.40
N LEU A 70 7.45 6.24 -11.12
CA LEU A 70 8.21 5.55 -12.15
C LEU A 70 7.17 4.84 -12.98
N PRO A 71 7.15 5.01 -14.33
CA PRO A 71 6.11 4.43 -15.13
C PRO A 71 5.99 3.00 -14.68
N ALA A 72 4.80 2.63 -14.17
CA ALA A 72 4.56 1.26 -13.79
C ALA A 72 4.84 0.48 -15.06
N VAL A 73 6.02 -0.14 -15.13
CA VAL A 73 6.29 -1.11 -16.18
C VAL A 73 5.15 -2.08 -16.01
N GLU A 74 4.24 -2.13 -16.97
CA GLU A 74 3.17 -3.12 -16.99
C GLU A 74 3.85 -4.48 -17.06
N LYS A 75 4.29 -4.94 -15.90
CA LYS A 75 4.94 -6.22 -15.78
C LYS A 75 3.85 -7.26 -16.02
N ASN A 76 3.94 -7.97 -17.12
CA ASN A 76 3.10 -9.13 -17.33
C ASN A 76 3.43 -10.16 -16.25
N LEU A 77 2.47 -10.42 -15.37
CA LEU A 77 2.61 -11.35 -14.25
C LEU A 77 1.98 -12.73 -14.58
N VAL A 78 1.61 -12.96 -15.83
CA VAL A 78 1.15 -14.28 -16.28
C VAL A 78 2.38 -15.19 -16.40
N PRO A 79 2.42 -16.33 -15.71
CA PRO A 79 3.52 -17.27 -15.81
C PRO A 79 3.67 -17.86 -17.22
N ASP A 80 4.89 -18.24 -17.57
CA ASP A 80 5.14 -18.95 -18.82
C ASP A 80 4.62 -20.38 -18.77
N LYS A 81 4.02 -20.81 -19.88
CA LYS A 81 3.57 -22.17 -20.02
C LYS A 81 4.74 -23.08 -20.36
N ASP A 82 4.99 -24.11 -19.51
CA ASP A 82 5.97 -25.16 -19.80
C ASP A 82 5.35 -26.18 -20.78
N PRO A 83 5.94 -26.35 -21.98
CA PRO A 83 5.44 -27.33 -22.97
C PRO A 83 5.58 -28.77 -22.49
N ASN A 84 6.49 -29.06 -21.57
CA ASN A 84 6.74 -30.41 -21.05
C ASN A 84 5.93 -30.71 -19.78
N TYR A 85 5.15 -29.76 -19.29
CA TYR A 85 4.35 -30.00 -18.09
C TYR A 85 3.21 -30.99 -18.35
N ILE A 86 3.19 -32.05 -17.59
CA ILE A 86 2.10 -33.04 -17.60
C ILE A 86 1.22 -32.82 -16.38
N PRO A 87 -0.07 -32.45 -16.57
CA PRO A 87 -1.01 -32.27 -15.48
C PRO A 87 -1.17 -33.56 -14.65
N PHE A 88 -1.06 -33.45 -13.33
CA PHE A 88 -1.23 -34.56 -12.41
C PHE A 88 -1.92 -34.13 -11.11
N GLY A 89 -2.32 -35.09 -10.28
CA GLY A 89 -2.95 -34.81 -8.99
C GLY A 89 -4.18 -33.90 -9.10
N ASN A 90 -4.22 -32.87 -8.29
CA ASN A 90 -5.37 -31.97 -8.19
C ASN A 90 -5.35 -30.81 -9.22
N PHE A 91 -4.54 -30.89 -10.28
CA PHE A 91 -4.42 -29.83 -11.29
C PHE A 91 -5.76 -29.40 -11.88
N ALA A 92 -6.64 -30.36 -12.20
CA ALA A 92 -7.95 -30.08 -12.78
C ALA A 92 -8.84 -29.27 -11.85
N ASP A 93 -8.79 -29.52 -10.55
CA ASP A 93 -9.58 -28.81 -9.54
C ASP A 93 -9.02 -27.41 -9.29
N VAL A 94 -7.69 -27.27 -9.16
CA VAL A 94 -7.01 -25.98 -9.06
C VAL A 94 -7.34 -25.10 -10.26
N LYS A 95 -7.27 -25.69 -11.48
CA LYS A 95 -7.62 -24.99 -12.71
C LYS A 95 -9.08 -24.52 -12.71
N LYS A 96 -10.04 -25.34 -12.29
CA LYS A 96 -11.46 -24.95 -12.18
C LYS A 96 -11.67 -23.81 -11.21
N VAL A 97 -11.02 -23.84 -10.03
CA VAL A 97 -11.09 -22.79 -9.04
C VAL A 97 -10.60 -21.46 -9.63
N ILE A 98 -9.42 -21.45 -10.28
CA ILE A 98 -8.85 -20.23 -10.88
C ILE A 98 -9.73 -19.74 -12.05
N GLN A 99 -10.25 -20.65 -12.85
CA GLN A 99 -11.09 -20.33 -14.00
C GLN A 99 -12.43 -19.69 -13.61
N SER A 100 -13.00 -20.10 -12.48
CA SER A 100 -14.29 -19.58 -11.99
C SER A 100 -14.25 -18.10 -11.69
N LYS A 101 -13.08 -17.52 -11.39
CA LYS A 101 -12.87 -16.14 -10.91
C LYS A 101 -13.66 -15.82 -9.63
N ILE A 102 -14.26 -16.81 -9.00
CA ILE A 102 -14.92 -16.70 -7.70
C ILE A 102 -13.85 -16.83 -6.62
N PHE A 103 -13.95 -15.99 -5.60
CA PHE A 103 -13.07 -16.11 -4.45
C PHE A 103 -13.31 -17.43 -3.72
N TYR A 104 -12.32 -18.30 -3.76
CA TYR A 104 -12.35 -19.60 -3.11
C TYR A 104 -10.93 -19.94 -2.63
N PRO A 105 -10.56 -19.53 -1.40
CA PRO A 105 -9.24 -19.77 -0.87
C PRO A 105 -8.96 -21.27 -0.81
N THR A 106 -7.82 -21.65 -1.39
CA THR A 106 -7.46 -23.06 -1.58
C THR A 106 -6.15 -23.35 -0.86
N PHE A 107 -6.12 -24.46 -0.12
CA PHE A 107 -4.94 -24.93 0.59
C PHE A 107 -4.46 -26.27 0.02
N ILE A 108 -3.23 -26.30 -0.50
CA ILE A 108 -2.63 -27.47 -1.13
C ILE A 108 -1.51 -28.01 -0.24
N THR A 109 -1.66 -29.22 0.25
CA THR A 109 -0.66 -29.86 1.08
C THR A 109 -0.05 -31.08 0.39
N GLY A 110 1.19 -31.42 0.73
CA GLY A 110 1.86 -32.59 0.22
C GLY A 110 3.37 -32.51 0.45
N MET A 111 4.08 -33.59 0.13
CA MET A 111 5.53 -33.66 0.32
C MET A 111 6.26 -32.58 -0.47
N SER A 112 7.42 -32.16 0.04
CA SER A 112 8.31 -31.24 -0.69
C SER A 112 8.71 -31.86 -2.04
N GLY A 113 8.88 -31.03 -3.06
CA GLY A 113 9.30 -31.45 -4.40
C GLY A 113 8.22 -32.14 -5.24
N ASN A 114 6.96 -32.25 -4.77
CA ASN A 114 5.89 -32.91 -5.53
C ASN A 114 5.15 -31.97 -6.50
N GLY A 115 5.71 -30.80 -6.82
CA GLY A 115 5.20 -29.90 -7.87
C GLY A 115 3.95 -29.10 -7.51
N LYS A 116 3.57 -28.95 -6.22
CA LYS A 116 2.39 -28.16 -5.79
C LYS A 116 2.38 -26.74 -6.37
N THR A 117 3.44 -26.01 -6.13
CA THR A 117 3.63 -24.62 -6.55
C THR A 117 3.64 -24.51 -8.06
N PHE A 118 4.40 -25.38 -8.73
CA PHE A 118 4.49 -25.42 -10.20
C PHE A 118 3.14 -25.75 -10.85
N SER A 119 2.34 -26.61 -10.24
CA SER A 119 0.98 -26.91 -10.70
C SER A 119 0.08 -25.67 -10.73
N VAL A 120 0.17 -24.82 -9.70
CA VAL A 120 -0.58 -23.54 -9.65
C VAL A 120 -0.09 -22.57 -10.73
N GLU A 121 1.23 -22.45 -10.90
CA GLU A 121 1.84 -21.61 -11.94
C GLU A 121 1.36 -22.04 -13.33
N GLN A 122 1.39 -23.33 -13.63
CA GLN A 122 0.95 -23.86 -14.92
C GLN A 122 -0.57 -23.71 -15.13
N ALA A 123 -1.38 -23.80 -14.08
CA ALA A 123 -2.81 -23.52 -14.17
C ALA A 123 -3.06 -22.05 -14.52
N CYS A 124 -2.34 -21.13 -13.90
CA CYS A 124 -2.40 -19.70 -14.23
C CYS A 124 -1.91 -19.42 -15.65
N ALA A 125 -0.80 -20.06 -16.09
CA ALA A 125 -0.26 -19.93 -17.44
C ALA A 125 -1.27 -20.33 -18.51
N VAL A 126 -1.90 -21.51 -18.37
CA VAL A 126 -2.90 -22.02 -19.30
C VAL A 126 -4.12 -21.12 -19.37
N LEU A 127 -4.53 -20.54 -18.24
CA LEU A 127 -5.69 -19.65 -18.16
C LEU A 127 -5.36 -18.19 -18.44
N LYS A 128 -4.10 -17.86 -18.72
CA LYS A 128 -3.58 -16.48 -18.89
C LYS A 128 -3.97 -15.57 -17.72
N ARG A 129 -3.84 -16.11 -16.51
CA ARG A 129 -4.13 -15.41 -15.26
C ARG A 129 -2.85 -14.89 -14.64
N GLU A 130 -2.85 -13.64 -14.21
CA GLU A 130 -1.75 -13.10 -13.44
C GLU A 130 -1.59 -13.85 -12.12
N LEU A 131 -0.34 -14.14 -11.78
CA LEU A 131 0.05 -14.81 -10.55
C LEU A 131 1.09 -13.98 -9.82
N ILE A 132 0.84 -13.74 -8.55
CA ILE A 132 1.81 -13.15 -7.64
C ILE A 132 2.17 -14.20 -6.61
N ARG A 133 3.43 -14.63 -6.62
CA ARG A 133 3.95 -15.63 -5.69
C ARG A 133 4.73 -14.97 -4.57
N VAL A 134 4.50 -15.42 -3.35
CA VAL A 134 5.22 -15.02 -2.15
C VAL A 134 5.71 -16.26 -1.44
N ASN A 135 7.01 -16.38 -1.29
CA ASN A 135 7.59 -17.43 -0.44
C ASN A 135 7.54 -16.97 1.01
N ILE A 136 6.83 -17.71 1.82
CA ILE A 136 6.69 -17.43 3.24
C ILE A 136 7.87 -18.02 4.02
N THR A 137 8.40 -17.23 4.92
CA THR A 137 9.45 -17.62 5.86
C THR A 137 9.05 -17.23 7.28
N ILE A 138 9.80 -17.67 8.28
CA ILE A 138 9.58 -17.29 9.69
C ILE A 138 9.77 -15.78 9.92
N GLU A 139 10.51 -15.10 9.04
CA GLU A 139 10.82 -13.67 9.13
C GLU A 139 9.81 -12.81 8.36
N THR A 140 9.05 -13.42 7.44
CA THR A 140 8.06 -12.70 6.63
C THR A 140 7.12 -11.90 7.52
N ASP A 141 6.99 -10.61 7.23
CA ASP A 141 6.22 -9.67 8.04
C ASP A 141 5.19 -8.85 7.23
N GLU A 142 4.53 -7.92 7.92
CA GLU A 142 3.52 -7.06 7.32
C GLU A 142 4.09 -6.19 6.19
N ASP A 143 5.34 -5.70 6.34
CA ASP A 143 5.98 -4.85 5.33
C ASP A 143 6.31 -5.62 4.06
N ASP A 144 6.66 -6.90 4.19
CA ASP A 144 6.93 -7.79 3.05
C ASP A 144 5.65 -8.14 2.29
N LEU A 145 4.54 -8.30 3.01
CA LEU A 145 3.28 -8.75 2.45
C LEU A 145 2.39 -7.62 1.95
N ILE A 146 2.21 -6.59 2.77
CA ILE A 146 1.29 -5.47 2.50
C ILE A 146 2.01 -4.31 1.86
N GLY A 147 3.26 -4.05 2.30
CA GLY A 147 4.08 -2.97 1.81
C GLY A 147 4.57 -2.03 2.91
N GLY A 148 5.48 -1.17 2.55
CA GLY A 148 6.15 -0.29 3.48
C GLY A 148 6.64 1.01 2.84
N PHE A 149 7.07 1.90 3.68
CA PHE A 149 7.71 3.14 3.23
C PHE A 149 9.15 2.87 2.78
N ARG A 150 9.51 3.41 1.63
CA ARG A 150 10.88 3.34 1.06
C ARG A 150 11.40 4.75 0.86
N LEU A 151 12.71 4.93 1.07
CA LEU A 151 13.38 6.19 0.75
C LEU A 151 13.76 6.19 -0.73
N VAL A 152 13.14 7.07 -1.51
CA VAL A 152 13.39 7.22 -2.95
C VAL A 152 13.74 8.67 -3.22
N ASN A 153 14.94 8.94 -3.72
CA ASN A 153 15.43 10.30 -4.04
C ASN A 153 15.27 11.30 -2.88
N GLY A 154 15.50 10.87 -1.64
CA GLY A 154 15.37 11.70 -0.44
C GLY A 154 13.94 11.93 0.05
N ALA A 155 12.94 11.35 -0.59
CA ALA A 155 11.53 11.37 -0.16
C ALA A 155 11.09 10.00 0.32
N THR A 156 10.27 9.97 1.38
CA THR A 156 9.65 8.73 1.87
C THR A 156 8.40 8.44 1.05
N VAL A 157 8.41 7.34 0.30
CA VAL A 157 7.32 6.93 -0.60
C VAL A 157 6.80 5.57 -0.16
N TRP A 158 5.47 5.40 -0.18
CA TRP A 158 4.84 4.11 0.04
C TRP A 158 5.02 3.19 -1.18
N HIS A 159 5.44 1.95 -0.94
CA HIS A 159 5.47 0.88 -1.93
C HIS A 159 4.50 -0.23 -1.54
N ASN A 160 3.62 -0.59 -2.47
CA ASN A 160 2.72 -1.71 -2.28
C ASN A 160 3.50 -3.02 -2.19
N GLY A 161 3.09 -3.88 -1.27
CA GLY A 161 3.54 -5.26 -1.22
C GLY A 161 2.72 -6.16 -2.15
N PRO A 162 3.15 -7.43 -2.29
CA PRO A 162 2.55 -8.39 -3.23
C PRO A 162 1.06 -8.67 -2.98
N VAL A 163 0.62 -8.63 -1.73
CA VAL A 163 -0.80 -8.84 -1.37
C VAL A 163 -1.66 -7.69 -1.87
N VAL A 164 -1.20 -6.45 -1.66
CA VAL A 164 -1.91 -5.26 -2.15
C VAL A 164 -1.94 -5.23 -3.67
N GLU A 165 -0.83 -5.56 -4.31
CA GLU A 165 -0.75 -5.65 -5.76
C GLU A 165 -1.70 -6.71 -6.33
N ALA A 166 -1.79 -7.89 -5.70
CA ALA A 166 -2.72 -8.94 -6.10
C ALA A 166 -4.19 -8.51 -5.97
N LEU A 167 -4.55 -7.85 -4.86
CA LEU A 167 -5.90 -7.32 -4.65
C LEU A 167 -6.29 -6.30 -5.73
N GLU A 168 -5.39 -5.35 -6.02
CA GLU A 168 -5.63 -4.28 -7.00
C GLU A 168 -5.68 -4.76 -8.44
N ARG A 169 -4.96 -5.83 -8.76
CA ARG A 169 -4.95 -6.42 -10.12
C ARG A 169 -6.05 -7.46 -10.31
N GLY A 170 -6.61 -8.03 -9.24
CA GLY A 170 -7.48 -9.20 -9.30
C GLY A 170 -6.71 -10.46 -9.68
N ALA A 171 -5.43 -10.53 -9.34
CA ALA A 171 -4.53 -11.63 -9.63
C ALA A 171 -4.74 -12.81 -8.67
N VAL A 172 -4.15 -13.96 -8.99
CA VAL A 172 -4.03 -15.08 -8.07
C VAL A 172 -2.82 -14.84 -7.17
N LEU A 173 -3.04 -14.83 -5.86
CA LEU A 173 -1.99 -14.74 -4.86
C LEU A 173 -1.60 -16.15 -4.42
N LEU A 174 -0.36 -16.54 -4.64
CA LEU A 174 0.20 -17.83 -4.19
C LEU A 174 1.11 -17.60 -2.99
N LEU A 175 0.66 -18.07 -1.83
CA LEU A 175 1.45 -18.10 -0.61
C LEU A 175 2.13 -19.45 -0.50
N ASP A 176 3.43 -19.49 -0.78
CA ASP A 176 4.20 -20.71 -0.82
C ASP A 176 4.87 -20.99 0.54
N GLU A 177 4.82 -22.25 0.98
CA GLU A 177 5.37 -22.70 2.27
C GLU A 177 4.72 -22.00 3.48
N VAL A 178 3.41 -21.84 3.47
CA VAL A 178 2.68 -21.11 4.52
C VAL A 178 2.78 -21.76 5.91
N ASP A 179 3.18 -23.01 5.99
CA ASP A 179 3.48 -23.74 7.23
C ASP A 179 4.71 -23.18 7.98
N LEU A 180 5.55 -22.39 7.33
CA LEU A 180 6.67 -21.66 7.96
C LEU A 180 6.25 -20.32 8.54
N ALA A 181 5.01 -19.90 8.31
CA ALA A 181 4.55 -18.58 8.71
C ALA A 181 4.58 -18.38 10.23
N SER A 182 5.06 -17.22 10.66
CA SER A 182 4.90 -16.77 12.03
C SER A 182 3.51 -16.13 12.23
N ASN A 183 3.18 -15.76 13.48
CA ASN A 183 1.93 -15.05 13.79
C ASN A 183 1.78 -13.70 13.05
N LYS A 184 2.82 -13.18 12.44
CA LYS A 184 2.79 -11.94 11.64
C LYS A 184 1.88 -12.06 10.42
N ILE A 185 1.64 -13.29 9.89
CA ILE A 185 0.72 -13.53 8.77
C ILE A 185 -0.75 -13.20 9.10
N LEU A 186 -1.10 -13.03 10.38
CA LEU A 186 -2.44 -12.62 10.78
C LEU A 186 -2.88 -11.26 10.22
N CYS A 187 -1.93 -10.45 9.73
CA CYS A 187 -2.25 -9.23 8.96
C CYS A 187 -3.09 -9.51 7.72
N LEU A 188 -3.08 -10.76 7.20
CA LEU A 188 -3.85 -11.20 6.03
C LEU A 188 -5.25 -11.73 6.36
N GLN A 189 -5.67 -11.77 7.63
CA GLN A 189 -6.93 -12.40 8.02
C GLN A 189 -8.14 -11.89 7.22
N SER A 190 -8.29 -10.57 7.07
CA SER A 190 -9.40 -9.98 6.30
C SER A 190 -9.39 -10.41 4.83
N VAL A 191 -8.19 -10.53 4.24
CA VAL A 191 -7.99 -10.94 2.85
C VAL A 191 -8.32 -12.42 2.67
N LEU A 192 -7.94 -13.26 3.63
CA LEU A 192 -8.27 -14.69 3.64
C LEU A 192 -9.78 -14.94 3.77
N GLU A 193 -10.51 -14.03 4.39
CA GLU A 193 -11.98 -14.03 4.47
C GLU A 193 -12.65 -13.48 3.20
N GLY A 194 -11.90 -13.11 2.18
CA GLY A 194 -12.41 -12.55 0.93
C GLY A 194 -12.82 -11.08 0.99
N LYS A 195 -12.42 -10.39 2.05
CA LYS A 195 -12.63 -8.94 2.23
C LYS A 195 -11.45 -8.16 1.64
N GLY A 196 -11.59 -6.85 1.57
CA GLY A 196 -10.47 -5.95 1.28
C GLY A 196 -9.52 -5.81 2.46
N LEU A 197 -8.49 -5.01 2.28
CA LEU A 197 -7.43 -4.77 3.25
C LEU A 197 -7.36 -3.30 3.64
N PHE A 198 -7.36 -3.02 4.94
CA PHE A 198 -7.07 -1.68 5.45
C PHE A 198 -5.58 -1.54 5.78
N ILE A 199 -4.89 -0.67 5.05
CA ILE A 199 -3.47 -0.39 5.26
C ILE A 199 -3.35 0.68 6.34
N LYS A 200 -3.05 0.27 7.57
CA LYS A 200 -3.00 1.15 8.75
C LYS A 200 -1.99 2.30 8.58
N LYS A 201 -0.84 2.04 7.96
CA LYS A 201 0.25 3.02 7.78
C LYS A 201 -0.12 4.18 6.86
N THR A 202 -1.02 3.98 5.91
CA THR A 202 -1.45 4.99 4.94
C THR A 202 -2.90 5.44 5.14
N GLY A 203 -3.66 4.77 6.00
CA GLY A 203 -5.09 5.00 6.18
C GLY A 203 -5.95 4.61 4.97
N ARG A 204 -5.39 3.84 4.01
CA ARG A 204 -6.06 3.47 2.77
C ARG A 204 -6.74 2.10 2.89
N TYR A 205 -7.96 2.01 2.40
CA TYR A 205 -8.65 0.74 2.19
C TYR A 205 -8.47 0.27 0.74
N VAL A 206 -8.05 -0.97 0.56
CA VAL A 206 -7.87 -1.61 -0.74
C VAL A 206 -8.97 -2.63 -0.92
N GLU A 207 -9.83 -2.40 -1.89
CA GLU A 207 -10.88 -3.34 -2.24
C GLU A 207 -10.33 -4.51 -3.06
N ARG A 208 -10.94 -5.67 -2.86
CA ARG A 208 -10.65 -6.86 -3.65
C ARG A 208 -11.25 -6.74 -5.04
N LYS A 209 -10.43 -6.68 -6.09
CA LYS A 209 -10.93 -6.71 -7.47
C LYS A 209 -11.45 -8.09 -7.88
N PRO A 210 -12.42 -8.15 -8.80
CA PRO A 210 -12.94 -9.42 -9.35
C PRO A 210 -11.81 -10.28 -9.92
N GLY A 211 -11.86 -11.57 -9.63
CA GLY A 211 -10.86 -12.53 -10.07
C GLY A 211 -9.74 -12.78 -9.07
N PHE A 212 -9.55 -11.92 -8.07
CA PHE A 212 -8.60 -12.19 -6.99
C PHE A 212 -8.92 -13.51 -6.29
N ASN A 213 -7.91 -14.31 -6.07
CA ASN A 213 -8.01 -15.54 -5.30
C ASN A 213 -6.71 -15.82 -4.55
N ILE A 214 -6.78 -16.63 -3.51
CA ILE A 214 -5.61 -17.03 -2.72
C ILE A 214 -5.45 -18.55 -2.82
N ILE A 215 -4.23 -18.96 -3.13
CA ILE A 215 -3.83 -20.37 -3.05
C ILE A 215 -2.62 -20.44 -2.13
N ALA A 216 -2.67 -21.29 -1.13
CA ALA A 216 -1.58 -21.51 -0.20
C ALA A 216 -1.04 -22.92 -0.37
N THR A 217 0.28 -23.08 -0.31
CA THR A 217 0.94 -24.41 -0.30
C THR A 217 1.64 -24.64 1.02
N ALA A 218 1.70 -25.90 1.42
CA ALA A 218 2.43 -26.33 2.60
C ALA A 218 3.09 -27.70 2.39
N ASN A 219 4.20 -27.94 3.07
CA ASN A 219 4.89 -29.23 3.05
C ASN A 219 4.37 -30.15 4.14
N THR A 220 3.72 -29.61 5.15
CA THR A 220 3.12 -30.35 6.27
C THR A 220 1.60 -30.19 6.28
N LYS A 221 0.89 -31.13 6.90
CA LYS A 221 -0.58 -31.07 7.05
C LYS A 221 -0.99 -30.08 8.17
N GLY A 222 -0.49 -28.85 8.16
CA GLY A 222 -0.78 -27.85 9.20
C GLY A 222 -0.06 -28.12 10.52
N LYS A 223 0.88 -29.04 10.54
CA LYS A 223 1.81 -29.21 11.66
C LYS A 223 3.08 -28.44 11.27
N GLY A 224 3.16 -27.21 11.72
CA GLY A 224 4.42 -26.48 11.66
C GLY A 224 5.56 -27.29 12.26
N SER A 225 6.75 -27.01 11.80
CA SER A 225 7.98 -27.63 12.33
C SER A 225 8.18 -27.26 13.79
#